data_0805ff76a8a5500bdcf991722eb181f9
#
_entry.id   0805ff76a8a5500bdcf991722eb181f9
#
_cell.length_a   1.000
_cell.length_b   1.000
_cell.length_c   1.000
_cell.angle_alpha   90.00
_cell.angle_beta   90.00
_cell.angle_gamma   90.00
#
_symmetry.space_group_name_H-M   'P 1'
#
loop_
_entity.id
_entity.type
_entity.pdbx_description
1 polymer ?
#
loop_
_entity_poly.entity_id
_entity_poly.type
_entity_poly.pdbx_seq_one_letter_code
_entity_poly.pdbx_strand_id
1 'polypeptide(L)'
;MSTLTAPVEVEVREPEVYDDIEQERPWVVIVWNDPINLMSYVTLVFQKLFGFSLQKATRLMLQVHNDGKAVVSSGNCEKSELDVARLHAHGLWATMQQD
;
A
#
# COMPACT_ATOMS: atom_id res chain seq x y z
N MET A 1 -39.06 -4.22 -5.21
CA MET A 1 -38.01 -4.54 -5.00
C MET A 1 -37.58 -4.22 -4.99
N SER A 2 -38.52 -4.57 -5.27
CA SER A 2 -37.65 -4.92 -5.06
C SER A 2 -37.59 -4.49 -5.12
N THR A 3 -38.36 -4.45 -4.82
CA THR A 3 -37.68 -4.70 -4.64
C THR A 3 -37.43 -4.41 -4.68
N LEU A 4 -38.29 -4.26 -4.64
CA LEU A 4 -37.45 -4.54 -4.48
C LEU A 4 -37.15 -4.30 -4.53
N THR A 5 -37.92 -4.24 -4.19
CA THR A 5 -37.02 -4.57 -4.06
C THR A 5 -36.45 -4.34 -4.13
N ALA A 6 -37.30 -4.22 -4.21
CA ALA A 6 -36.16 -4.55 -4.12
C ALA A 6 -35.62 -4.21 -4.21
N PRO A 7 -35.99 -4.18 -4.18
CA PRO A 7 -34.85 -4.33 -4.15
C PRO A 7 -34.23 -3.98 -4.19
N VAL A 8 -34.74 -4.12 -3.72
CA VAL A 8 -33.47 -4.42 -3.63
C VAL A 8 -32.85 -4.26 -3.72
N GLU A 9 -32.99 -4.38 -3.67
CA GLU A 9 -31.80 -4.71 -3.65
C GLU A 9 -30.97 -4.54 -3.78
N VAL A 10 -31.95 -4.56 -3.68
CA VAL A 10 -30.67 -4.78 -3.79
C VAL A 10 -30.02 -4.55 -3.79
N GLU A 11 -29.92 -4.85 -3.72
CA GLU A 11 -28.75 -5.06 -3.67
C GLU A 11 -28.11 -5.24 -3.65
N VAL A 12 -28.97 -5.37 -3.72
CA VAL A 12 -27.87 -5.82 -3.73
C VAL A 12 -27.47 -5.97 -4.05
N ARG A 13 -27.74 -6.38 -3.96
CA ARG A 13 -26.83 -6.83 -4.26
C ARG A 13 -26.52 -6.86 -5.09
N GLU A 14 -26.61 -7.16 -5.61
CA GLU A 14 -25.88 -7.55 -6.44
C GLU A 14 -25.19 -6.98 -6.98
N PRO A 15 -24.95 -6.67 -7.20
CA PRO A 15 -23.81 -5.85 -7.54
C PRO A 15 -22.49 -6.35 -7.03
N GLU A 16 -22.46 -7.47 -6.52
CA GLU A 16 -21.30 -8.08 -5.90
C GLU A 16 -20.21 -8.35 -6.89
N VAL A 17 -20.57 -8.65 -8.12
CA VAL A 17 -19.54 -8.85 -9.16
C VAL A 17 -18.73 -7.58 -9.35
N TYR A 18 -19.40 -6.46 -9.31
CA TYR A 18 -18.73 -5.18 -9.43
C TYR A 18 -17.78 -4.93 -8.27
N ASP A 19 -18.22 -5.26 -7.06
CA ASP A 19 -17.40 -5.11 -5.87
C ASP A 19 -16.17 -6.00 -5.94
N ASP A 20 -16.33 -7.21 -6.44
CA ASP A 20 -15.21 -8.13 -6.57
C ASP A 20 -14.16 -7.59 -7.51
N ILE A 21 -14.58 -6.99 -8.61
CA ILE A 21 -13.66 -6.39 -9.57
C ILE A 21 -12.88 -5.25 -8.91
N GLU A 22 -13.56 -4.42 -8.13
CA GLU A 22 -12.90 -3.34 -7.41
C GLU A 22 -11.86 -3.88 -6.43
N GLN A 23 -12.22 -4.94 -5.73
CA GLN A 23 -11.33 -5.52 -4.73
C GLN A 23 -10.12 -6.20 -5.35
N GLU A 24 -10.24 -6.64 -6.59
CA GLU A 24 -9.14 -7.32 -7.24
C GLU A 24 -8.01 -6.37 -7.64
N ARG A 25 -8.30 -5.09 -7.75
CA ARG A 25 -7.25 -4.13 -8.08
C ARG A 25 -6.47 -3.79 -6.81
N PRO A 26 -5.18 -4.09 -6.79
CA PRO A 26 -4.42 -3.91 -5.56
C PRO A 26 -4.16 -2.44 -5.28
N TRP A 27 -3.92 -2.17 -4.01
CA TRP A 27 -3.36 -0.91 -3.57
C TRP A 27 -1.86 -1.07 -3.47
N VAL A 28 -1.14 -0.03 -3.75
CA VAL A 28 0.33 -0.02 -3.62
C VAL A 28 0.72 1.05 -2.61
N VAL A 29 1.77 0.75 -1.86
CA VAL A 29 2.35 1.67 -0.88
C VAL A 29 3.64 2.19 -1.47
N ILE A 30 3.76 3.51 -1.53
CA ILE A 30 4.90 4.20 -2.13
C ILE A 30 5.64 4.94 -1.04
N VAL A 31 6.95 4.72 -0.95
CA VAL A 31 7.83 5.49 -0.08
C VAL A 31 8.52 6.54 -0.93
N TRP A 32 8.51 7.78 -0.46
CA TRP A 32 9.08 8.91 -1.17
C TRP A 32 10.40 9.32 -0.54
N ASN A 33 11.29 9.83 -1.36
CA ASN A 33 12.60 10.27 -0.86
C ASN A 33 12.43 11.41 0.14
N ASP A 34 13.18 11.30 1.22
CA ASP A 34 13.15 12.25 2.31
C ASP A 34 14.60 12.57 2.67
N PRO A 35 15.05 13.80 2.47
CA PRO A 35 16.47 14.14 2.70
C PRO A 35 16.88 14.04 4.16
N ILE A 36 15.93 13.94 5.09
CA ILE A 36 16.26 13.91 6.51
C ILE A 36 16.71 12.53 6.97
N ASN A 37 16.14 11.47 6.41
CA ASN A 37 16.42 10.12 6.85
C ASN A 37 17.67 9.57 6.20
N LEU A 38 18.52 8.92 7.00
CA LEU A 38 19.72 8.26 6.49
C LEU A 38 19.33 7.04 5.66
N MET A 39 20.08 6.77 4.60
CA MET A 39 19.83 5.62 3.74
C MET A 39 19.89 4.31 4.51
N SER A 40 20.85 4.18 5.44
CA SER A 40 20.96 2.98 6.25
C SER A 40 19.75 2.77 7.15
N TYR A 41 19.18 3.86 7.64
CA TYR A 41 17.97 3.78 8.45
C TYR A 41 16.77 3.31 7.62
N VAL A 42 16.62 3.85 6.41
CA VAL A 42 15.53 3.45 5.52
C VAL A 42 15.62 1.96 5.21
N THR A 43 16.83 1.48 4.91
CA THR A 43 17.07 0.05 4.67
C THR A 43 16.64 -0.79 5.86
N LEU A 44 17.01 -0.36 7.06
CA LEU A 44 16.66 -1.07 8.29
C LEU A 44 15.16 -1.11 8.49
N VAL A 45 14.48 0.00 8.26
CA VAL A 45 13.02 0.07 8.41
C VAL A 45 12.34 -0.89 7.45
N PHE A 46 12.80 -0.95 6.19
CA PHE A 46 12.23 -1.88 5.23
C PHE A 46 12.39 -3.33 5.68
N GLN A 47 13.54 -3.68 6.23
CA GLN A 47 13.74 -5.02 6.78
C GLN A 47 12.84 -5.28 7.98
N LYS A 48 12.73 -4.30 8.86
CA LYS A 48 11.98 -4.46 10.10
C LYS A 48 10.49 -4.59 9.84
N LEU A 49 9.95 -3.75 8.97
CA LEU A 49 8.50 -3.71 8.76
C LEU A 49 8.00 -4.79 7.80
N PHE A 50 8.80 -5.13 6.80
CA PHE A 50 8.34 -6.03 5.75
C PHE A 50 9.08 -7.35 5.74
N GLY A 51 10.10 -7.52 6.56
CA GLY A 51 10.86 -8.75 6.58
C GLY A 51 11.71 -8.98 5.34
N PHE A 52 12.04 -7.92 4.61
CA PHE A 52 12.84 -8.03 3.40
C PHE A 52 14.27 -8.44 3.73
N SER A 53 14.90 -9.17 2.80
CA SER A 53 16.33 -9.43 2.90
C SER A 53 17.08 -8.10 2.83
N LEU A 54 18.32 -8.09 3.29
CA LEU A 54 19.16 -6.91 3.18
C LEU A 54 19.30 -6.49 1.72
N GLN A 55 19.48 -7.47 0.83
CA GLN A 55 19.62 -7.19 -0.60
C GLN A 55 18.39 -6.49 -1.16
N LYS A 56 17.19 -6.99 -0.86
CA LYS A 56 15.96 -6.39 -1.37
C LYS A 56 15.72 -5.03 -0.74
N ALA A 57 15.94 -4.91 0.56
CA ALA A 57 15.75 -3.64 1.26
C ALA A 57 16.68 -2.57 0.72
N THR A 58 17.94 -2.95 0.45
CA THR A 58 18.91 -2.02 -0.12
C THR A 58 18.51 -1.57 -1.52
N ARG A 59 18.04 -2.52 -2.35
CA ARG A 59 17.59 -2.19 -3.71
C ARG A 59 16.44 -1.19 -3.69
N LEU A 60 15.46 -1.41 -2.81
CA LEU A 60 14.31 -0.50 -2.70
C LEU A 60 14.75 0.86 -2.15
N MET A 61 15.63 0.86 -1.16
CA MET A 61 16.15 2.13 -0.62
C MET A 61 16.87 2.93 -1.71
N LEU A 62 17.68 2.27 -2.51
CA LEU A 62 18.39 2.96 -3.60
C LEU A 62 17.40 3.47 -4.64
N GLN A 63 16.34 2.73 -4.91
CA GLN A 63 15.31 3.19 -5.83
C GLN A 63 14.63 4.46 -5.29
N VAL A 64 14.29 4.48 -3.99
CA VAL A 64 13.73 5.68 -3.38
C VAL A 64 14.69 6.85 -3.51
N HIS A 65 15.98 6.61 -3.21
CA HIS A 65 16.97 7.68 -3.24
C HIS A 65 17.23 8.21 -4.64
N ASN A 66 17.36 7.31 -5.61
CA ASN A 66 17.76 7.70 -6.96
C ASN A 66 16.58 8.13 -7.82
N ASP A 67 15.43 7.46 -7.69
CA ASP A 67 14.26 7.73 -8.52
C ASP A 67 13.23 8.63 -7.83
N GLY A 68 13.44 8.92 -6.56
CA GLY A 68 12.54 9.76 -5.79
C GLY A 68 11.42 9.01 -5.10
N LYS A 69 11.16 7.78 -5.49
CA LYS A 69 10.10 6.96 -4.86
C LYS A 69 10.28 5.51 -5.25
N ALA A 70 9.64 4.63 -4.47
CA ALA A 70 9.58 3.21 -4.80
C ALA A 70 8.32 2.60 -4.21
N VAL A 71 7.74 1.63 -4.91
CA VAL A 71 6.65 0.81 -4.38
C VAL A 71 7.28 -0.26 -3.49
N VAL A 72 6.88 -0.29 -2.23
CA VAL A 72 7.48 -1.21 -1.26
C VAL A 72 6.53 -2.33 -0.85
N SER A 73 5.23 -2.17 -1.06
CA SER A 73 4.29 -3.25 -0.78
C SER A 73 3.02 -3.05 -1.59
N SER A 74 2.23 -4.12 -1.66
CA SER A 74 0.93 -4.06 -2.30
C SER A 74 -0.02 -5.00 -1.58
N GLY A 75 -1.32 -4.80 -1.77
CA GLY A 75 -2.33 -5.61 -1.14
C GLY A 75 -3.66 -4.90 -1.14
N ASN A 76 -4.55 -5.32 -0.24
CA ASN A 76 -5.84 -4.65 -0.13
C ASN A 76 -5.69 -3.30 0.58
N CYS A 77 -6.79 -2.57 0.63
CA CYS A 77 -6.79 -1.22 1.20
C CYS A 77 -6.37 -1.22 2.66
N GLU A 78 -6.92 -2.15 3.46
CA GLU A 78 -6.63 -2.19 4.89
C GLU A 78 -5.17 -2.49 5.17
N LYS A 79 -4.60 -3.44 4.43
CA LYS A 79 -3.19 -3.76 4.59
C LYS A 79 -2.32 -2.57 4.23
N SER A 80 -2.67 -1.89 3.15
CA SER A 80 -1.90 -0.73 2.69
C SER A 80 -1.99 0.42 3.68
N GLU A 81 -3.17 0.64 4.27
CA GLU A 81 -3.31 1.66 5.30
C GLU A 81 -2.42 1.36 6.50
N LEU A 82 -2.37 0.11 6.90
CA LEU A 82 -1.51 -0.29 8.02
C LEU A 82 -0.04 -0.07 7.67
N ASP A 83 0.37 -0.46 6.48
CA ASP A 83 1.75 -0.29 6.05
C ASP A 83 2.14 1.18 6.02
N VAL A 84 1.26 2.04 5.49
CA VAL A 84 1.51 3.49 5.47
C VAL A 84 1.64 4.02 6.90
N ALA A 85 0.74 3.62 7.79
CA ALA A 85 0.79 4.09 9.18
C ALA A 85 2.08 3.65 9.86
N ARG A 86 2.53 2.44 9.61
CA ARG A 86 3.77 1.93 10.21
C ARG A 86 4.99 2.68 9.67
N LEU A 87 5.00 2.97 8.37
CA LEU A 87 6.09 3.77 7.79
C LEU A 87 6.11 5.18 8.36
N HIS A 88 4.94 5.81 8.50
CA HIS A 88 4.86 7.13 9.12
C HIS A 88 5.36 7.10 10.56
N ALA A 89 5.03 6.05 11.30
CA ALA A 89 5.47 5.92 12.69
C ALA A 89 7.00 5.84 12.78
N HIS A 90 7.66 5.42 11.72
CA HIS A 90 9.12 5.36 11.66
C HIS A 90 9.73 6.59 10.99
N GLY A 91 8.91 7.59 10.68
CA GLY A 91 9.39 8.85 10.16
C GLY A 91 9.63 8.88 8.66
N LEU A 92 9.11 7.90 7.92
CA LEU A 92 9.26 7.89 6.46
C LEU A 92 8.01 8.49 5.81
N TRP A 93 8.21 9.09 4.65
CA TRP A 93 7.11 9.61 3.84
C TRP A 93 6.55 8.47 3.00
N ALA A 94 5.28 8.17 3.20
CA ALA A 94 4.64 7.08 2.49
C ALA A 94 3.21 7.46 2.14
N THR A 95 2.77 7.02 0.98
CA THR A 95 1.41 7.19 0.52
C THR A 95 0.91 5.88 -0.06
N MET A 96 -0.38 5.80 -0.33
CA MET A 96 -0.96 4.63 -0.97
C MET A 96 -1.88 5.08 -2.08
N GLN A 97 -2.00 4.23 -3.08
CA GLN A 97 -2.92 4.49 -4.18
C GLN A 97 -3.34 3.16 -4.79
N GLN A 98 -4.48 3.17 -5.43
CA GLN A 98 -4.94 1.96 -6.12
C GLN A 98 -4.31 1.90 -7.49
N ASP A 99 -3.80 0.74 -7.80
CA ASP A 99 -3.07 0.51 -9.05
C ASP A 99 -4.00 0.53 -10.26
#